data_04f8a7a541763b310b27e75ca83e12a7
#
_entry.id   04f8a7a541763b310b27e75ca83e12a7
#
_cell.length_a   1.000
_cell.length_b   1.000
_cell.length_c   1.000
_cell.angle_alpha   90.00
_cell.angle_beta   90.00
_cell.angle_gamma   90.00
#
_symmetry.space_group_name_H-M   'P 1'
#
loop_
_entity.id
_entity.type
_entity.pdbx_description
1 polymer ?
#
loop_
_entity_poly.entity_id
_entity_poly.type
_entity_poly.pdbx_seq_one_letter_code
_entity_poly.pdbx_strand_id
1 'polypeptide(L)'
;MLASLPTSPRVTPSVYDRRQEGHHPRITRPKVLLVVGHPSIGAALEALLRIEDRYEVRRAQSLEQVASGMDGWLADIVLVDGVLVPKGRTEVLPMPTIVLSGNPHDGRRLAERFANGKGWLRKDATAVEIRGAIDRALVRGARRWSTAIVVALLVLAFIVIAIAWYLLRLRG
;
A
#
# COMPACT_ATOMS: atom_id res chain seq x y z
N MET A 1 -9.14 -71.94 -2.41
CA MET A 1 -10.22 -70.95 -2.22
C MET A 1 -9.60 -69.54 -2.25
N LEU A 2 -9.67 -68.89 -3.42
CA LEU A 2 -9.19 -67.54 -3.62
C LEU A 2 -10.41 -66.60 -3.58
N ALA A 3 -10.50 -65.74 -2.58
CA ALA A 3 -11.56 -64.77 -2.40
C ALA A 3 -11.32 -63.57 -3.30
N SER A 4 -12.25 -63.28 -4.22
CA SER A 4 -12.26 -62.14 -5.11
C SER A 4 -12.56 -60.88 -4.33
N LEU A 5 -11.68 -59.82 -4.42
CA LEU A 5 -11.89 -58.51 -3.88
C LEU A 5 -12.91 -57.71 -4.76
N PRO A 6 -13.83 -56.95 -4.19
CA PRO A 6 -14.75 -56.13 -4.95
C PRO A 6 -14.04 -54.92 -5.56
N THR A 7 -14.23 -54.73 -6.85
CA THR A 7 -13.77 -53.58 -7.63
C THR A 7 -14.57 -52.33 -7.25
N SER A 8 -13.92 -51.29 -6.68
CA SER A 8 -14.52 -50.01 -6.40
C SER A 8 -14.99 -49.29 -7.69
N PRO A 9 -16.16 -48.68 -7.71
CA PRO A 9 -16.61 -47.90 -8.86
C PRO A 9 -15.75 -46.63 -9.05
N ARG A 10 -15.24 -46.45 -10.26
CA ARG A 10 -14.53 -45.29 -10.72
C ARG A 10 -15.47 -44.10 -10.78
N VAL A 11 -15.42 -43.18 -9.82
CA VAL A 11 -16.16 -41.90 -9.84
C VAL A 11 -15.58 -41.03 -10.93
N THR A 12 -16.30 -40.87 -12.03
CA THR A 12 -16.00 -39.88 -13.06
C THR A 12 -16.32 -38.49 -12.53
N PRO A 13 -15.37 -37.51 -12.56
CA PRO A 13 -15.69 -36.15 -12.13
C PRO A 13 -16.74 -35.52 -13.05
N SER A 14 -17.79 -35.00 -12.44
CA SER A 14 -18.91 -34.35 -13.11
C SER A 14 -18.44 -33.14 -13.91
N VAL A 15 -18.95 -32.98 -15.13
CA VAL A 15 -18.72 -31.84 -16.03
C VAL A 15 -19.13 -30.49 -15.41
N TYR A 16 -19.90 -30.52 -14.32
CA TYR A 16 -20.34 -29.30 -13.61
C TYR A 16 -19.28 -28.65 -12.75
N ASP A 17 -18.15 -29.32 -12.42
CA ASP A 17 -17.11 -28.76 -11.51
C ASP A 17 -16.12 -27.84 -12.22
N ARG A 18 -16.21 -27.72 -13.53
CA ARG A 18 -15.26 -26.94 -14.35
C ARG A 18 -15.69 -25.49 -14.62
N ARG A 19 -16.81 -25.02 -14.05
CA ARG A 19 -17.33 -23.65 -14.26
C ARG A 19 -17.21 -22.70 -13.05
N GLN A 20 -16.57 -23.14 -11.99
CA GLN A 20 -16.33 -22.28 -10.82
C GLN A 20 -14.84 -21.97 -10.57
N GLU A 21 -13.99 -22.01 -11.60
CA GLU A 21 -12.78 -21.18 -11.57
C GLU A 21 -13.22 -19.73 -11.77
N GLY A 22 -14.07 -19.29 -10.84
CA GLY A 22 -14.46 -17.91 -10.68
C GLY A 22 -13.18 -17.10 -10.49
N HIS A 23 -13.02 -16.14 -11.33
CA HIS A 23 -12.05 -15.06 -11.22
C HIS A 23 -12.30 -14.36 -9.87
N HIS A 24 -11.80 -14.98 -8.77
CA HIS A 24 -11.72 -14.30 -7.49
C HIS A 24 -10.78 -13.11 -7.75
N PRO A 25 -11.26 -11.87 -7.63
CA PRO A 25 -10.36 -10.73 -7.67
C PRO A 25 -9.29 -11.04 -6.63
N ARG A 26 -8.03 -11.17 -7.04
CA ARG A 26 -6.91 -11.28 -6.13
C ARG A 26 -6.98 -10.01 -5.28
N ILE A 27 -7.49 -10.13 -4.07
CA ILE A 27 -7.43 -9.06 -3.08
C ILE A 27 -5.93 -8.86 -2.85
N THR A 28 -5.36 -7.90 -3.57
CA THR A 28 -3.96 -7.55 -3.41
C THR A 28 -3.82 -6.96 -2.03
N ARG A 29 -3.10 -7.65 -1.16
CA ARG A 29 -2.82 -7.17 0.20
C ARG A 29 -2.05 -5.86 0.10
N PRO A 30 -2.42 -4.83 0.87
CA PRO A 30 -1.65 -3.61 0.91
C PRO A 30 -0.20 -3.88 1.34
N LYS A 31 0.74 -3.26 0.66
CA LYS A 31 2.17 -3.39 0.88
C LYS A 31 2.66 -2.36 1.88
N VAL A 32 3.11 -2.81 3.03
CA VAL A 32 3.58 -1.96 4.14
C VAL A 32 5.09 -2.06 4.26
N LEU A 33 5.78 -0.93 4.17
CA LEU A 33 7.21 -0.85 4.40
C LEU A 33 7.50 -0.30 5.80
N LEU A 34 8.26 -1.05 6.59
CA LEU A 34 8.75 -0.65 7.90
C LEU A 34 10.19 -0.14 7.78
N VAL A 35 10.42 1.13 8.08
CA VAL A 35 11.76 1.72 8.13
C VAL A 35 12.14 1.95 9.59
N VAL A 36 12.83 0.97 10.17
CA VAL A 36 13.17 0.95 11.60
C VAL A 36 14.63 0.57 11.78
N GLY A 37 15.39 1.45 12.43
CA GLY A 37 16.83 1.25 12.62
C GLY A 37 17.17 0.12 13.59
N HIS A 38 16.30 -0.18 14.57
CA HIS A 38 16.55 -1.23 15.56
C HIS A 38 15.97 -2.57 15.09
N PRO A 39 16.80 -3.61 14.86
CA PRO A 39 16.35 -4.88 14.27
C PRO A 39 15.23 -5.60 15.03
N SER A 40 15.31 -5.62 16.37
CA SER A 40 14.31 -6.32 17.20
C SER A 40 12.97 -5.59 17.22
N ILE A 41 12.96 -4.25 17.22
CA ILE A 41 11.73 -3.47 17.14
C ILE A 41 11.08 -3.67 15.75
N GLY A 42 11.89 -3.62 14.70
CA GLY A 42 11.42 -3.90 13.35
C GLY A 42 10.82 -5.29 13.20
N ALA A 43 11.46 -6.32 13.79
CA ALA A 43 10.96 -7.69 13.78
C ALA A 43 9.62 -7.82 14.54
N ALA A 44 9.50 -7.18 15.71
CA ALA A 44 8.27 -7.21 16.50
C ALA A 44 7.10 -6.54 15.77
N LEU A 45 7.33 -5.37 15.15
CA LEU A 45 6.31 -4.67 14.36
C LEU A 45 5.91 -5.47 13.11
N GLU A 46 6.87 -6.08 12.43
CA GLU A 46 6.60 -6.94 11.29
C GLU A 46 5.73 -8.14 11.69
N ALA A 47 6.10 -8.85 12.76
CA ALA A 47 5.32 -9.97 13.28
C ALA A 47 3.89 -9.55 13.63
N LEU A 48 3.73 -8.41 14.31
CA LEU A 48 2.44 -7.86 14.69
C LEU A 48 1.55 -7.56 13.47
N LEU A 49 2.11 -7.00 12.40
CA LEU A 49 1.36 -6.69 11.18
C LEU A 49 1.04 -7.93 10.34
N ARG A 50 1.84 -9.01 10.47
CA ARG A 50 1.61 -10.27 9.75
C ARG A 50 0.62 -11.22 10.44
N ILE A 51 0.31 -11.04 11.73
CA ILE A 51 -0.56 -11.97 12.50
C ILE A 51 -1.89 -12.25 11.80
N GLU A 52 -2.50 -11.26 11.14
CA GLU A 52 -3.80 -11.42 10.48
C GLU A 52 -3.69 -11.60 8.97
N ASP A 53 -2.47 -11.73 8.44
CA ASP A 53 -2.18 -11.90 7.02
C ASP A 53 -2.84 -10.83 6.11
N ARG A 54 -3.12 -9.64 6.67
CA ARG A 54 -3.80 -8.52 6.00
C ARG A 54 -2.88 -7.70 5.11
N TYR A 55 -1.57 -7.69 5.44
CA TYR A 55 -0.58 -6.86 4.77
C TYR A 55 0.60 -7.70 4.27
N GLU A 56 1.16 -7.30 3.13
CA GLU A 56 2.50 -7.72 2.72
C GLU A 56 3.51 -6.76 3.35
N VAL A 57 4.35 -7.24 4.26
CA VAL A 57 5.27 -6.40 5.05
C VAL A 57 6.70 -6.68 4.64
N ARG A 58 7.46 -5.60 4.36
CA ARG A 58 8.92 -5.62 4.22
C ARG A 58 9.57 -4.63 5.17
N ARG A 59 10.86 -4.82 5.46
CA ARG A 59 11.66 -3.93 6.31
C ARG A 59 12.80 -3.31 5.54
N ALA A 60 13.11 -2.05 5.89
CA ALA A 60 14.32 -1.34 5.55
C ALA A 60 14.98 -0.80 6.82
N GLN A 61 16.29 -0.65 6.83
CA GLN A 61 17.03 -0.12 7.99
C GLN A 61 17.27 1.39 7.87
N SER A 62 17.11 1.96 6.68
CA SER A 62 17.31 3.38 6.43
C SER A 62 16.41 3.92 5.35
N LEU A 63 16.27 5.24 5.27
CA LEU A 63 15.49 5.91 4.22
C LEU A 63 16.19 5.83 2.85
N GLU A 64 17.52 5.73 2.81
CA GLU A 64 18.28 5.56 1.57
C GLU A 64 17.92 4.23 0.87
N GLN A 65 17.71 3.15 1.63
CA GLN A 65 17.25 1.87 1.07
C GLN A 65 15.88 1.99 0.41
N VAL A 66 15.00 2.86 0.94
CA VAL A 66 13.70 3.12 0.34
C VAL A 66 13.85 3.88 -0.97
N ALA A 67 14.74 4.88 -0.99
CA ALA A 67 14.98 5.72 -2.16
C ALA A 67 15.66 4.97 -3.32
N SER A 68 16.55 4.00 -3.01
CA SER A 68 17.25 3.18 -4.02
C SER A 68 16.35 2.14 -4.70
N GLY A 69 15.13 1.98 -4.21
CA GLY A 69 14.20 0.97 -4.67
C GLY A 69 14.46 -0.40 -4.05
N MET A 70 13.42 -1.13 -3.70
CA MET A 70 13.49 -2.47 -3.13
C MET A 70 13.18 -3.51 -4.21
N ASP A 71 14.09 -3.72 -5.16
CA ASP A 71 13.98 -4.73 -6.23
C ASP A 71 12.62 -4.68 -6.98
N GLY A 72 12.15 -3.48 -7.31
CA GLY A 72 10.86 -3.29 -7.98
C GLY A 72 9.63 -3.47 -7.08
N TRP A 73 9.81 -3.74 -5.78
CA TRP A 73 8.70 -3.80 -4.84
C TRP A 73 8.31 -2.39 -4.38
N LEU A 74 7.10 -1.98 -4.73
CA LEU A 74 6.55 -0.67 -4.35
C LEU A 74 5.64 -0.82 -3.14
N ALA A 75 5.89 -0.04 -2.10
CA ALA A 75 5.03 0.04 -0.94
C ALA A 75 3.81 0.93 -1.21
N ASP A 76 2.66 0.55 -0.66
CA ASP A 76 1.46 1.39 -0.64
C ASP A 76 1.51 2.40 0.51
N ILE A 77 2.26 2.09 1.57
CA ILE A 77 2.46 2.94 2.75
C ILE A 77 3.79 2.63 3.44
N VAL A 78 4.38 3.65 4.04
CA VAL A 78 5.62 3.55 4.83
C VAL A 78 5.38 3.95 6.28
N LEU A 79 5.87 3.13 7.21
CA LEU A 79 6.00 3.46 8.63
C LEU A 79 7.48 3.73 8.93
N VAL A 80 7.81 4.94 9.34
CA VAL A 80 9.20 5.38 9.57
C VAL A 80 9.44 5.65 11.04
N ASP A 81 10.50 5.08 11.61
CA ASP A 81 10.98 5.46 12.93
C ASP A 81 11.48 6.92 12.91
N GLY A 82 10.92 7.76 13.78
CA GLY A 82 11.27 9.18 13.88
C GLY A 82 12.76 9.45 14.12
N VAL A 83 13.50 8.50 14.68
CA VAL A 83 14.96 8.59 14.86
C VAL A 83 15.72 8.61 13.53
N LEU A 84 15.15 7.96 12.50
CA LEU A 84 15.75 7.89 11.17
C LEU A 84 15.40 9.08 10.27
N VAL A 85 14.50 9.96 10.72
CA VAL A 85 14.10 11.14 9.93
C VAL A 85 15.21 12.20 10.01
N PRO A 86 15.82 12.59 8.87
CA PRO A 86 16.89 13.56 8.84
C PRO A 86 16.45 14.91 9.41
N LYS A 87 17.36 15.58 10.11
CA LYS A 87 17.10 16.92 10.65
C LYS A 87 17.25 17.97 9.55
N GLY A 88 16.30 18.91 9.49
CA GLY A 88 16.40 20.09 8.62
C GLY A 88 16.04 19.92 7.15
N ARG A 89 15.62 18.72 6.70
CA ARG A 89 15.22 18.48 5.31
C ARG A 89 13.77 18.04 5.24
N THR A 90 13.10 18.40 4.15
CA THR A 90 11.82 17.79 3.76
C THR A 90 12.13 16.54 2.95
N GLU A 91 11.58 15.42 3.36
CA GLU A 91 11.75 14.14 2.67
C GLU A 91 10.58 13.92 1.69
N VAL A 92 10.93 13.53 0.46
CA VAL A 92 9.95 13.27 -0.58
C VAL A 92 9.90 11.77 -0.82
N LEU A 93 8.91 11.12 -0.20
CA LEU A 93 8.55 9.74 -0.53
C LEU A 93 7.29 9.76 -1.36
N PRO A 94 7.21 8.98 -2.47
CA PRO A 94 6.02 8.96 -3.34
C PRO A 94 4.80 8.37 -2.66
N MET A 95 4.99 7.52 -1.64
CA MET A 95 3.93 6.85 -0.91
C MET A 95 3.54 7.58 0.39
N PRO A 96 2.30 7.36 0.89
CA PRO A 96 1.87 7.83 2.20
C PRO A 96 2.83 7.40 3.31
N THR A 97 3.19 8.32 4.21
CA THR A 97 4.16 8.06 5.28
C THR A 97 3.57 8.35 6.65
N ILE A 98 3.73 7.42 7.59
CA ILE A 98 3.39 7.58 9.01
C ILE A 98 4.69 7.51 9.83
N VAL A 99 4.88 8.46 10.74
CA VAL A 99 6.06 8.50 11.61
C VAL A 99 5.76 7.79 12.94
N LEU A 100 6.67 6.92 13.38
CA LEU A 100 6.63 6.30 14.70
C LEU A 100 7.51 7.11 15.66
N SER A 101 6.94 7.67 16.72
CA SER A 101 7.67 8.50 17.70
C SER A 101 7.26 8.17 19.12
N GLY A 102 8.22 8.22 20.05
CA GLY A 102 7.92 8.11 21.49
C GLY A 102 7.33 9.40 22.09
N ASN A 103 7.52 10.54 21.42
CA ASN A 103 7.05 11.84 21.86
C ASN A 103 6.02 12.43 20.89
N PRO A 104 4.81 12.81 21.35
CA PRO A 104 3.75 13.37 20.52
C PRO A 104 4.16 14.65 19.77
N HIS A 105 4.89 15.54 20.44
CA HIS A 105 5.31 16.81 19.85
C HIS A 105 6.31 16.58 18.70
N ASP A 106 7.31 15.74 18.94
CA ASP A 106 8.28 15.38 17.92
C ASP A 106 7.64 14.61 16.77
N GLY A 107 6.75 13.67 17.08
CA GLY A 107 6.04 12.87 16.09
C GLY A 107 5.29 13.72 15.08
N ARG A 108 4.54 14.72 15.54
CA ARG A 108 3.82 15.66 14.67
C ARG A 108 4.76 16.45 13.79
N ARG A 109 5.77 17.07 14.38
CA ARG A 109 6.78 17.86 13.67
C ARG A 109 7.56 17.05 12.63
N LEU A 110 7.87 15.78 12.95
CA LEU A 110 8.57 14.89 12.02
C LEU A 110 7.66 14.44 10.88
N ALA A 111 6.36 14.20 11.13
CA ALA A 111 5.40 13.84 10.09
C ALA A 111 5.21 14.96 9.05
N GLU A 112 5.28 16.22 9.48
CA GLU A 112 5.19 17.41 8.60
C GLU A 112 6.37 17.54 7.65
N ARG A 113 7.50 16.86 7.93
CA ARG A 113 8.67 16.84 7.04
C ARG A 113 8.52 15.94 5.82
N PHE A 114 7.55 15.09 5.80
CA PHE A 114 7.24 14.26 4.63
C PHE A 114 6.19 14.94 3.76
N ALA A 115 6.48 15.13 2.48
CA ALA A 115 5.52 15.71 1.53
C ALA A 115 4.19 14.93 1.49
N ASN A 116 4.25 13.60 1.68
CA ASN A 116 3.09 12.71 1.78
C ASN A 116 2.85 12.21 3.22
N GLY A 117 3.25 12.98 4.24
CA GLY A 117 3.00 12.66 5.64
C GLY A 117 1.52 12.54 5.95
N LYS A 118 1.12 11.44 6.61
CA LYS A 118 -0.29 11.16 7.01
C LYS A 118 -0.52 11.27 8.50
N GLY A 119 0.54 11.63 9.22
CA GLY A 119 0.55 11.80 10.65
C GLY A 119 1.59 10.95 11.34
N TRP A 120 1.41 10.77 12.63
CA TRP A 120 2.33 10.03 13.48
C TRP A 120 1.57 9.07 14.38
N LEU A 121 2.29 8.07 14.88
CA LEU A 121 1.85 7.10 15.89
C LEU A 121 2.88 6.98 17.00
N ARG A 122 2.43 6.60 18.18
CA ARG A 122 3.33 6.24 19.27
C ARG A 122 4.07 4.95 18.94
N LYS A 123 5.32 4.83 19.39
CA LYS A 123 6.11 3.58 19.22
C LYS A 123 5.53 2.38 19.98
N ASP A 124 4.79 2.67 21.05
CA ASP A 124 4.08 1.69 21.88
C ASP A 124 2.58 1.55 21.50
N ALA A 125 2.22 2.04 20.30
CA ALA A 125 0.85 1.90 19.79
C ALA A 125 0.45 0.44 19.65
N THR A 126 -0.80 0.16 19.96
CA THR A 126 -1.38 -1.18 19.83
C THR A 126 -1.53 -1.58 18.36
N ALA A 127 -1.65 -2.89 18.11
CA ALA A 127 -1.92 -3.42 16.78
C ALA A 127 -3.16 -2.78 16.12
N VAL A 128 -4.20 -2.52 16.90
CA VAL A 128 -5.44 -1.91 16.41
C VAL A 128 -5.21 -0.46 15.99
N GLU A 129 -4.44 0.31 16.77
CA GLU A 129 -4.12 1.70 16.44
C GLU A 129 -3.26 1.81 15.18
N ILE A 130 -2.26 0.94 15.05
CA ILE A 130 -1.38 0.90 13.87
C ILE A 130 -2.20 0.55 12.62
N ARG A 131 -3.03 -0.49 12.68
CA ARG A 131 -3.91 -0.88 11.57
C ARG A 131 -4.89 0.22 11.19
N GLY A 132 -5.56 0.80 12.16
CA GLY A 132 -6.49 1.91 11.91
C GLY A 132 -5.81 3.13 11.29
N ALA A 133 -4.54 3.39 11.59
CA ALA A 133 -3.79 4.47 10.97
C ALA A 133 -3.39 4.13 9.52
N ILE A 134 -2.94 2.89 9.27
CA ILE A 134 -2.65 2.38 7.92
C ILE A 134 -3.89 2.49 7.04
N ASP A 135 -5.02 1.96 7.49
CA ASP A 135 -6.27 1.96 6.72
C ASP A 135 -6.73 3.40 6.39
N ARG A 136 -6.69 4.31 7.37
CA ARG A 136 -7.00 5.73 7.12
C ARG A 136 -6.05 6.40 6.13
N ALA A 137 -4.77 6.07 6.16
CA ALA A 137 -3.78 6.65 5.26
C ALA A 137 -3.94 6.13 3.83
N LEU A 138 -4.24 4.85 3.65
CA LEU A 138 -4.49 4.22 2.35
C LEU A 138 -5.75 4.78 1.68
N VAL A 139 -6.86 4.90 2.42
CA VAL A 139 -8.12 5.49 1.89
C VAL A 139 -7.91 6.93 1.43
N ARG A 140 -7.19 7.74 2.20
CA ARG A 140 -6.88 9.14 1.83
C ARG A 140 -5.91 9.23 0.65
N GLY A 141 -5.01 8.26 0.50
CA GLY A 141 -4.09 8.16 -0.63
C GLY A 141 -4.83 7.89 -1.94
N ALA A 142 -5.66 6.88 -1.98
CA ALA A 142 -6.44 6.50 -3.16
C ALA A 142 -7.33 7.64 -3.67
N ARG A 143 -7.96 8.40 -2.77
CA ARG A 143 -8.83 9.53 -3.13
C ARG A 143 -8.08 10.69 -3.82
N ARG A 144 -6.82 10.94 -3.45
CA ARG A 144 -6.01 12.01 -4.09
C ARG A 144 -5.61 11.66 -5.51
N TRP A 145 -5.28 10.40 -5.76
CA TRP A 145 -4.92 9.94 -7.11
C TRP A 145 -6.11 9.99 -8.06
N SER A 146 -7.29 9.58 -7.60
CA SER A 146 -8.51 9.65 -8.42
C SER A 146 -8.87 11.09 -8.78
N THR A 147 -8.73 12.04 -7.87
CA THR A 147 -9.00 13.46 -8.12
C THR A 147 -8.03 14.06 -9.14
N ALA A 148 -6.73 13.74 -9.04
CA ALA A 148 -5.73 14.23 -9.99
C ALA A 148 -5.98 13.68 -11.41
N ILE A 149 -6.32 12.41 -11.54
CA ILE A 149 -6.66 11.79 -12.83
C ILE A 149 -7.93 12.42 -13.41
N VAL A 150 -8.97 12.64 -12.61
CA VAL A 150 -10.21 13.28 -13.07
C VAL A 150 -9.94 14.71 -13.56
N VAL A 151 -9.16 15.49 -12.82
CA VAL A 151 -8.78 16.85 -13.23
C VAL A 151 -7.97 16.82 -14.54
N ALA A 152 -7.00 15.91 -14.67
CA ALA A 152 -6.21 15.79 -15.90
C ALA A 152 -7.09 15.42 -17.10
N LEU A 153 -8.05 14.52 -16.94
CA LEU A 153 -9.00 14.15 -18.01
C LEU A 153 -9.92 15.31 -18.39
N LEU A 154 -10.38 16.09 -17.43
CA LEU A 154 -11.21 17.28 -17.70
C LEU A 154 -10.43 18.35 -18.46
N VAL A 155 -9.17 18.60 -18.09
CA VAL A 155 -8.30 19.53 -18.81
C VAL A 155 -8.06 19.07 -20.23
N LEU A 156 -7.78 17.78 -20.41
CA LEU A 156 -7.57 17.19 -21.75
C LEU A 156 -8.84 17.32 -22.62
N ALA A 157 -10.00 17.00 -22.06
CA ALA A 157 -11.27 17.14 -22.77
C ALA A 157 -11.53 18.59 -23.19
N PHE A 158 -11.25 19.57 -22.31
CA PHE A 158 -11.40 20.99 -22.61
C PHE A 158 -10.47 21.42 -23.77
N ILE A 159 -9.22 20.96 -23.77
CA ILE A 159 -8.27 21.25 -24.85
C ILE A 159 -8.78 20.70 -26.20
N VAL A 160 -9.26 19.44 -26.20
CA VAL A 160 -9.81 18.83 -27.44
C VAL A 160 -11.00 19.61 -27.99
N ILE A 161 -11.93 20.03 -27.12
CA ILE A 161 -13.09 20.84 -27.51
C ILE A 161 -12.67 22.20 -28.08
N ALA A 162 -11.71 22.87 -27.45
CA ALA A 162 -11.19 24.16 -27.91
C ALA A 162 -10.54 24.05 -29.29
N ILE A 163 -9.74 23.00 -29.52
CA ILE A 163 -9.11 22.73 -30.82
C ILE A 163 -10.19 22.47 -31.89
N ALA A 164 -11.16 21.62 -31.58
CA ALA A 164 -12.25 21.32 -32.53
C ALA A 164 -13.04 22.57 -32.91
N TRP A 165 -13.38 23.41 -31.92
CA TRP A 165 -14.07 24.68 -32.17
C TRP A 165 -13.23 25.65 -33.04
N TYR A 166 -11.93 25.74 -32.77
CA TYR A 166 -11.01 26.57 -33.55
C TYR A 166 -10.91 26.11 -35.00
N LEU A 167 -10.80 24.78 -35.24
CA LEU A 167 -10.74 24.23 -36.59
C LEU A 167 -12.05 24.43 -37.37
N LEU A 168 -13.20 24.33 -36.72
CA LEU A 168 -14.51 24.61 -37.30
C LEU A 168 -14.62 26.06 -37.73
N ARG A 169 -14.11 27.00 -36.94
CA ARG A 169 -14.12 28.42 -37.24
C ARG A 169 -13.19 28.82 -38.41
N LEU A 170 -12.13 28.06 -38.66
CA LEU A 170 -11.22 28.30 -39.80
C LEU A 170 -11.77 27.74 -41.10
N ARG A 171 -12.76 26.85 -41.08
CA ARG A 171 -13.36 26.25 -42.28
C ARG A 171 -14.64 26.96 -42.75
N GLY A 172 -15.21 27.86 -41.97
CA GLY A 172 -16.38 28.66 -42.32
C GLY A 172 -15.99 30.08 -42.69
#